data_d19fa5a88a0f3d9c30f016fb40aab882
#
_entry.id   d19fa5a88a0f3d9c30f016fb40aab882
#
_cell.length_a   1.000
_cell.length_b   1.000
_cell.length_c   1.000
_cell.angle_alpha   90.00
_cell.angle_beta   90.00
_cell.angle_gamma   90.00
#
_symmetry.space_group_name_H-M   'P 1'
#
loop_
_entity.id
_entity.type
_entity.pdbx_description
1 polymer ?
#
loop_
_entity_poly.entity_id
_entity_poly.type
_entity_poly.pdbx_seq_one_letter_code
_entity_poly.pdbx_strand_id
1 'polypeptide(L)'
;FDKFYGFLGGETNQWAPMLYDGLNPIEVPRTPGYHFMTDMTEKARAWIKYQKALTPDKPSFVYFAPGATHAPHHVPKEWIAKWKGKFDQGWDKLREETLARQIKMGMVPPGTRLAAKPEAIKDWDKLSTDEKRLFTRQAEVFAAFVDYTDHEIGRMLKAFEEVGQADNTLVFYIA
;
A
#
# COMPACT_ATOMS: atom_id res chain seq x y z
N PHE A 1 8.44 -19.47 10.28
CA PHE A 1 9.10 -18.75 9.19
C PHE A 1 10.62 -18.86 9.32
N ASP A 2 11.32 -19.15 8.22
CA ASP A 2 12.78 -19.26 8.21
C ASP A 2 13.47 -17.88 8.13
N LYS A 3 12.74 -16.85 7.70
CA LYS A 3 13.24 -15.48 7.56
C LYS A 3 12.17 -14.48 8.01
N PHE A 4 12.62 -13.47 8.71
CA PHE A 4 11.84 -12.27 8.99
C PHE A 4 12.68 -11.04 8.65
N TYR A 5 12.05 -10.04 8.05
CA TYR A 5 12.61 -8.71 7.85
C TYR A 5 11.49 -7.68 7.95
N GLY A 6 11.61 -6.72 8.85
CA GLY A 6 10.57 -5.72 9.04
C GLY A 6 10.60 -5.06 10.40
N PHE A 7 9.44 -4.62 10.87
CA PHE A 7 9.24 -4.01 12.18
C PHE A 7 8.23 -4.82 13.01
N LEU A 8 8.27 -4.67 14.32
CA LEU A 8 7.44 -5.45 15.25
C LEU A 8 6.22 -4.68 15.79
N GLY A 9 6.17 -3.38 15.59
CA GLY A 9 5.06 -2.53 16.06
C GLY A 9 3.84 -2.62 15.14
N GLY A 10 2.74 -1.97 15.54
CA GLY A 10 1.53 -1.83 14.71
C GLY A 10 1.70 -0.85 13.56
N GLU A 11 2.64 0.10 13.68
CA GLU A 11 2.96 1.12 12.68
C GLU A 11 4.45 1.47 12.71
N THR A 12 4.95 2.08 11.66
CA THR A 12 6.34 2.54 11.61
C THR A 12 6.52 3.75 10.71
N ASN A 13 7.54 4.55 10.99
CA ASN A 13 8.00 5.60 10.10
C ASN A 13 8.64 4.96 8.85
N GLN A 14 8.21 5.36 7.65
CA GLN A 14 8.70 4.77 6.40
C GLN A 14 10.10 5.27 6.00
N TRP A 15 10.54 6.41 6.56
CA TRP A 15 11.86 6.98 6.30
C TRP A 15 12.91 6.57 7.33
N ALA A 16 12.45 6.25 8.55
CA ALA A 16 13.29 5.88 9.70
C ALA A 16 12.58 4.81 10.56
N PRO A 17 12.35 3.61 10.04
CA PRO A 17 11.70 2.54 10.78
C PRO A 17 12.63 1.95 11.85
N MET A 18 12.06 1.30 12.88
CA MET A 18 12.80 0.38 13.74
C MET A 18 12.80 -0.99 13.07
N LEU A 19 13.94 -1.41 12.54
CA LEU A 19 14.06 -2.64 11.74
C LEU A 19 14.65 -3.80 12.54
N TYR A 20 14.18 -4.99 12.14
CA TYR A 20 14.70 -6.28 12.59
C TYR A 20 15.02 -7.16 11.39
N ASP A 21 16.12 -7.90 11.48
CA ASP A 21 16.44 -9.03 10.62
C ASP A 21 16.46 -10.28 11.49
N GLY A 22 15.47 -11.16 11.31
CA GLY A 22 15.15 -12.20 12.28
C GLY A 22 14.79 -11.61 13.64
N LEU A 23 15.54 -11.95 14.67
CA LEU A 23 15.36 -11.43 16.04
C LEU A 23 16.30 -10.26 16.39
N ASN A 24 17.18 -9.87 15.47
CA ASN A 24 18.18 -8.87 15.72
C ASN A 24 17.72 -7.50 15.23
N PRO A 25 17.74 -6.46 16.08
CA PRO A 25 17.55 -5.10 15.63
C PRO A 25 18.70 -4.70 14.71
N ILE A 26 18.39 -3.97 13.66
CA ILE A 26 19.37 -3.49 12.68
C ILE A 26 19.22 -1.98 12.44
N GLU A 27 20.31 -1.34 12.04
CA GLU A 27 20.25 0.05 11.62
C GLU A 27 19.55 0.19 10.25
N VAL A 28 18.81 1.29 10.10
CA VAL A 28 18.24 1.68 8.81
C VAL A 28 19.36 2.01 7.84
N PRO A 29 19.33 1.50 6.60
CA PRO A 29 20.30 1.85 5.59
C PRO A 29 20.38 3.37 5.37
N ARG A 30 21.58 3.94 5.46
CA ARG A 30 21.82 5.39 5.27
C ARG A 30 21.93 5.75 3.78
N THR A 31 20.95 5.31 2.99
CA THR A 31 20.91 5.55 1.55
C THR A 31 20.06 6.79 1.25
N PRO A 32 20.52 7.75 0.45
CA PRO A 32 19.68 8.85 0.02
C PRO A 32 18.38 8.34 -0.62
N GLY A 33 17.25 8.93 -0.23
CA GLY A 33 15.95 8.50 -0.71
C GLY A 33 15.45 7.16 -0.15
N TYR A 34 16.05 6.67 0.95
CA TYR A 34 15.56 5.45 1.61
C TYR A 34 14.06 5.53 1.91
N HIS A 35 13.36 4.45 1.61
CA HIS A 35 11.96 4.23 1.97
C HIS A 35 11.74 2.77 2.32
N PHE A 36 11.13 2.52 3.47
CA PHE A 36 11.00 1.15 4.00
C PHE A 36 10.21 0.22 3.07
N MET A 37 9.14 0.70 2.45
CA MET A 37 8.37 -0.13 1.51
C MET A 37 9.23 -0.66 0.37
N THR A 38 10.09 0.18 -0.22
CA THR A 38 11.04 -0.23 -1.27
C THR A 38 12.08 -1.20 -0.73
N ASP A 39 12.66 -0.92 0.45
CA ASP A 39 13.68 -1.77 1.07
C ASP A 39 13.12 -3.17 1.39
N MET A 40 11.92 -3.24 1.99
CA MET A 40 11.26 -4.51 2.28
C MET A 40 10.98 -5.31 1.00
N THR A 41 10.55 -4.64 -0.06
CA THR A 41 10.34 -5.25 -1.39
C THR A 41 11.63 -5.83 -1.94
N GLU A 42 12.74 -5.10 -1.89
CA GLU A 42 14.05 -5.59 -2.36
C GLU A 42 14.54 -6.79 -1.52
N LYS A 43 14.33 -6.78 -0.21
CA LYS A 43 14.67 -7.91 0.66
C LYS A 43 13.84 -9.16 0.31
N ALA A 44 12.55 -9.00 0.09
CA ALA A 44 11.68 -10.10 -0.34
C ALA A 44 12.11 -10.66 -1.70
N ARG A 45 12.36 -9.80 -2.69
CA ARG A 45 12.83 -10.18 -4.03
C ARG A 45 14.16 -10.93 -3.98
N ALA A 46 15.12 -10.41 -3.24
CA ALA A 46 16.42 -11.06 -3.07
C ALA A 46 16.27 -12.43 -2.41
N TRP A 47 15.42 -12.55 -1.39
CA TRP A 47 15.19 -13.83 -0.70
C TRP A 47 14.53 -14.85 -1.64
N ILE A 48 13.51 -14.48 -2.42
CA ILE A 48 12.84 -15.36 -3.39
C ILE A 48 13.88 -15.92 -4.40
N LYS A 49 14.68 -15.05 -4.98
CA LYS A 49 15.74 -15.46 -5.94
C LYS A 49 16.77 -16.37 -5.31
N TYR A 50 17.21 -16.06 -4.10
CA TYR A 50 18.18 -16.84 -3.38
C TYR A 50 17.66 -18.26 -3.03
N GLN A 51 16.42 -18.35 -2.52
CA GLN A 51 15.81 -19.65 -2.22
C GLN A 51 15.67 -20.51 -3.48
N LYS A 52 15.22 -19.92 -4.59
CA LYS A 52 15.08 -20.65 -5.85
C LYS A 52 16.43 -21.13 -6.41
N ALA A 53 17.50 -20.36 -6.23
CA ALA A 53 18.85 -20.76 -6.65
C ALA A 53 19.41 -21.90 -5.80
N LEU A 54 19.20 -21.88 -4.48
CA LEU A 54 19.75 -22.90 -3.57
C LEU A 54 18.93 -24.18 -3.50
N THR A 55 17.61 -24.06 -3.55
CA THR A 55 16.66 -25.18 -3.37
C THR A 55 15.52 -25.07 -4.39
N PRO A 56 15.80 -25.33 -5.68
CA PRO A 56 14.88 -25.07 -6.78
C PRO A 56 13.52 -25.79 -6.65
N ASP A 57 13.50 -26.95 -6.02
CA ASP A 57 12.29 -27.77 -5.88
C ASP A 57 11.57 -27.59 -4.54
N LYS A 58 12.15 -26.80 -3.62
CA LYS A 58 11.53 -26.54 -2.32
C LYS A 58 10.40 -25.51 -2.47
N PRO A 59 9.15 -25.81 -2.02
CA PRO A 59 8.10 -24.84 -1.98
C PRO A 59 8.44 -23.70 -1.03
N SER A 60 7.96 -22.50 -1.34
CA SER A 60 8.13 -21.31 -0.50
C SER A 60 6.78 -20.69 -0.12
N PHE A 61 6.73 -20.09 1.05
CA PHE A 61 5.59 -19.30 1.52
C PHE A 61 6.09 -17.91 1.91
N VAL A 62 5.55 -16.89 1.27
CA VAL A 62 5.89 -15.49 1.55
C VAL A 62 4.68 -14.78 2.12
N TYR A 63 4.80 -14.30 3.35
CA TYR A 63 3.83 -13.40 3.97
C TYR A 63 4.37 -11.97 3.89
N PHE A 64 3.88 -11.23 2.90
CA PHE A 64 4.29 -9.86 2.65
C PHE A 64 3.26 -8.90 3.25
N ALA A 65 3.56 -8.38 4.43
CA ALA A 65 2.67 -7.52 5.22
C ALA A 65 3.28 -6.12 5.40
N PRO A 66 3.14 -5.23 4.41
CA PRO A 66 3.63 -3.86 4.54
C PRO A 66 2.87 -3.12 5.62
N GLY A 67 3.53 -2.19 6.32
CA GLY A 67 2.88 -1.24 7.21
C GLY A 67 2.05 -0.18 6.46
N ALA A 68 2.24 -0.07 5.17
CA ALA A 68 1.42 0.74 4.27
C ALA A 68 0.07 0.02 4.01
N THR A 69 -1.08 0.69 4.05
CA THR A 69 -1.22 2.15 4.08
C THR A 69 -1.66 2.69 5.43
N HIS A 70 -1.24 2.07 6.53
CA HIS A 70 -1.46 2.62 7.87
C HIS A 70 -0.75 3.97 8.05
N ALA A 71 -1.26 4.84 8.89
CA ALA A 71 -0.54 6.06 9.29
C ALA A 71 0.80 5.70 9.98
N PRO A 72 1.82 6.56 9.85
CA PRO A 72 1.87 7.82 9.10
C PRO A 72 1.95 7.59 7.57
N HIS A 73 1.18 8.37 6.82
CA HIS A 73 1.14 8.26 5.36
C HIS A 73 2.39 8.88 4.73
N HIS A 74 3.51 8.23 4.90
CA HIS A 74 4.79 8.63 4.33
C HIS A 74 4.94 8.07 2.93
N VAL A 75 4.96 8.95 1.92
CA VAL A 75 5.11 8.58 0.52
C VAL A 75 5.96 9.62 -0.21
N PRO A 76 6.78 9.24 -1.21
CA PRO A 76 7.59 10.18 -1.97
C PRO A 76 6.74 11.24 -2.70
N LYS A 77 7.24 12.47 -2.76
CA LYS A 77 6.49 13.64 -3.27
C LYS A 77 6.03 13.49 -4.72
N GLU A 78 6.80 12.82 -5.54
CA GLU A 78 6.50 12.55 -6.95
C GLU A 78 5.25 11.65 -7.10
N TRP A 79 5.01 10.75 -6.16
CA TRP A 79 3.79 9.94 -6.13
C TRP A 79 2.58 10.79 -5.77
N ILE A 80 2.71 11.68 -4.78
CA ILE A 80 1.62 12.59 -4.41
C ILE A 80 1.24 13.50 -5.58
N ALA A 81 2.22 13.92 -6.39
CA ALA A 81 1.98 14.80 -7.54
C ALA A 81 1.04 14.18 -8.59
N LYS A 82 1.04 12.84 -8.74
CA LYS A 82 0.13 12.11 -9.65
C LYS A 82 -1.35 12.28 -9.27
N TRP A 83 -1.62 12.50 -7.98
CA TRP A 83 -2.98 12.54 -7.43
C TRP A 83 -3.50 13.96 -7.20
N LYS A 84 -2.70 14.98 -7.53
CA LYS A 84 -3.09 16.38 -7.36
C LYS A 84 -4.39 16.69 -8.09
N GLY A 85 -5.37 17.27 -7.36
CA GLY A 85 -6.67 17.68 -7.88
C GLY A 85 -7.67 16.54 -8.14
N LYS A 86 -7.32 15.29 -7.78
CA LYS A 86 -8.21 14.14 -8.01
C LYS A 86 -9.33 13.99 -6.98
N PHE A 87 -9.31 14.80 -5.91
CA PHE A 87 -10.26 14.76 -4.80
C PHE A 87 -10.95 16.10 -4.52
N ASP A 88 -10.83 17.05 -5.44
CA ASP A 88 -11.40 18.39 -5.28
C ASP A 88 -12.96 18.38 -5.17
N GLN A 89 -13.60 17.32 -5.74
CA GLN A 89 -15.04 17.11 -5.64
C GLN A 89 -15.52 16.76 -4.23
N GLY A 90 -14.60 16.39 -3.33
CA GLY A 90 -14.89 15.99 -1.96
C GLY A 90 -15.51 14.61 -1.79
N TRP A 91 -15.59 14.17 -0.53
CA TRP A 91 -15.98 12.80 -0.20
C TRP A 91 -17.42 12.43 -0.51
N ASP A 92 -18.37 13.36 -0.42
CA ASP A 92 -19.77 13.06 -0.70
C ASP A 92 -19.94 12.69 -2.17
N LYS A 93 -19.41 13.50 -3.07
CA LYS A 93 -19.40 13.23 -4.51
C LYS A 93 -18.57 12.02 -4.89
N LEU A 94 -17.40 11.87 -4.28
CA LEU A 94 -16.53 10.71 -4.51
C LEU A 94 -17.23 9.38 -4.15
N ARG A 95 -18.00 9.34 -3.07
CA ARG A 95 -18.78 8.14 -2.68
C ARG A 95 -19.82 7.78 -3.75
N GLU A 96 -20.56 8.75 -4.27
CA GLU A 96 -21.55 8.55 -5.34
C GLU A 96 -20.89 8.02 -6.61
N GLU A 97 -19.81 8.65 -7.05
CA GLU A 97 -19.05 8.25 -8.23
C GLU A 97 -18.44 6.85 -8.08
N THR A 98 -17.96 6.51 -6.89
CA THR A 98 -17.41 5.20 -6.59
C THR A 98 -18.48 4.13 -6.69
N LEU A 99 -19.64 4.32 -6.06
CA LEU A 99 -20.75 3.37 -6.16
C LEU A 99 -21.21 3.19 -7.62
N ALA A 100 -21.34 4.29 -8.37
CA ALA A 100 -21.72 4.21 -9.79
C ALA A 100 -20.73 3.37 -10.61
N ARG A 101 -19.41 3.53 -10.36
CA ARG A 101 -18.37 2.69 -11.00
C ARG A 101 -18.47 1.24 -10.59
N GLN A 102 -18.67 0.96 -9.30
CA GLN A 102 -18.77 -0.41 -8.78
C GLN A 102 -19.98 -1.15 -9.36
N ILE A 103 -21.14 -0.50 -9.49
CA ILE A 103 -22.32 -1.04 -10.15
C ILE A 103 -22.01 -1.33 -11.63
N LYS A 104 -21.40 -0.36 -12.32
CA LYS A 104 -21.05 -0.50 -13.74
C LYS A 104 -20.07 -1.66 -14.00
N MET A 105 -19.13 -1.89 -13.07
CA MET A 105 -18.16 -2.99 -13.14
C MET A 105 -18.72 -4.34 -12.69
N GLY A 106 -19.95 -4.39 -12.18
CA GLY A 106 -20.55 -5.61 -11.64
C GLY A 106 -19.98 -6.04 -10.29
N MET A 107 -19.25 -5.16 -9.59
CA MET A 107 -18.69 -5.45 -8.26
C MET A 107 -19.76 -5.50 -7.17
N VAL A 108 -20.84 -4.73 -7.36
CA VAL A 108 -22.01 -4.74 -6.49
C VAL A 108 -23.29 -4.83 -7.36
N PRO A 109 -24.40 -5.42 -6.83
CA PRO A 109 -25.64 -5.57 -7.58
C PRO A 109 -26.23 -4.24 -8.04
N PRO A 110 -26.95 -4.21 -9.18
CA PRO A 110 -27.78 -3.08 -9.55
C PRO A 110 -28.79 -2.76 -8.45
N GLY A 111 -29.01 -1.46 -8.18
CA GLY A 111 -29.91 -1.02 -7.11
C GLY A 111 -29.28 -0.93 -5.73
N THR A 112 -27.99 -1.28 -5.59
CA THR A 112 -27.22 -1.02 -4.35
C THR A 112 -27.29 0.48 -4.02
N ARG A 113 -27.54 0.80 -2.76
CA ARG A 113 -27.60 2.18 -2.25
C ARG A 113 -26.43 2.47 -1.33
N LEU A 114 -25.95 3.72 -1.37
CA LEU A 114 -24.98 4.19 -0.39
C LEU A 114 -25.55 4.08 1.03
N ALA A 115 -24.75 3.56 1.97
CA ALA A 115 -25.07 3.67 3.39
C ALA A 115 -25.13 5.14 3.82
N ALA A 116 -25.91 5.44 4.84
CA ALA A 116 -25.93 6.76 5.45
C ALA A 116 -24.49 7.12 5.90
N LYS A 117 -24.11 8.37 5.69
CA LYS A 117 -22.84 8.89 6.20
C LYS A 117 -22.93 9.02 7.71
N PRO A 118 -21.88 8.63 8.48
CA PRO A 118 -21.84 8.87 9.92
C PRO A 118 -22.04 10.35 10.26
N GLU A 119 -22.83 10.66 11.28
CA GLU A 119 -23.13 12.04 11.70
C GLU A 119 -21.87 12.85 12.08
N ALA A 120 -20.84 12.18 12.57
CA ALA A 120 -19.56 12.80 12.90
C ALA A 120 -18.81 13.36 11.67
N ILE A 121 -19.16 12.91 10.45
CA ILE A 121 -18.53 13.39 9.22
C ILE A 121 -19.41 14.49 8.62
N LYS A 122 -18.92 15.72 8.68
CA LYS A 122 -19.60 16.88 8.07
C LYS A 122 -19.83 16.66 6.57
N ASP A 123 -20.89 17.30 6.05
CA ASP A 123 -21.08 17.40 4.61
C ASP A 123 -19.94 18.24 4.01
N TRP A 124 -19.42 17.81 2.87
CA TRP A 124 -18.31 18.50 2.21
C TRP A 124 -18.58 19.99 1.97
N ASP A 125 -19.80 20.31 1.56
CA ASP A 125 -20.17 21.70 1.26
C ASP A 125 -20.22 22.60 2.50
N LYS A 126 -20.37 22.04 3.69
CA LYS A 126 -20.36 22.76 4.97
C LYS A 126 -18.96 23.03 5.52
N LEU A 127 -17.91 22.51 4.87
CA LEU A 127 -16.54 22.76 5.26
C LEU A 127 -16.06 24.14 4.82
N SER A 128 -15.19 24.74 5.63
CA SER A 128 -14.46 25.94 5.25
C SER A 128 -13.46 25.66 4.11
N THR A 129 -12.99 26.70 3.45
CA THR A 129 -11.98 26.61 2.40
C THR A 129 -10.69 25.90 2.90
N ASP A 130 -10.27 26.20 4.13
CA ASP A 130 -9.06 25.61 4.69
C ASP A 130 -9.25 24.14 5.05
N GLU A 131 -10.42 23.74 5.59
CA GLU A 131 -10.77 22.35 5.83
C GLU A 131 -10.78 21.56 4.50
N LYS A 132 -11.43 22.10 3.45
CA LYS A 132 -11.46 21.47 2.13
C LYS A 132 -10.05 21.26 1.58
N ARG A 133 -9.20 22.30 1.66
CA ARG A 133 -7.81 22.21 1.20
C ARG A 133 -7.00 21.15 1.96
N LEU A 134 -7.18 21.10 3.30
CA LEU A 134 -6.52 20.11 4.14
C LEU A 134 -6.96 18.69 3.79
N PHE A 135 -8.27 18.44 3.75
CA PHE A 135 -8.79 17.08 3.51
C PHE A 135 -8.54 16.59 2.08
N THR A 136 -8.62 17.49 1.07
CA THR A 136 -8.17 17.16 -0.29
C THR A 136 -6.72 16.70 -0.29
N ARG A 137 -5.84 17.44 0.40
CA ARG A 137 -4.42 17.07 0.47
C ARG A 137 -4.18 15.75 1.19
N GLN A 138 -4.90 15.47 2.27
CA GLN A 138 -4.82 14.19 2.96
C GLN A 138 -5.26 13.03 2.07
N ALA A 139 -6.35 13.20 1.29
CA ALA A 139 -6.81 12.20 0.33
C ALA A 139 -5.79 11.94 -0.79
N GLU A 140 -5.16 13.00 -1.33
CA GLU A 140 -4.08 12.89 -2.31
C GLU A 140 -2.88 12.08 -1.78
N VAL A 141 -2.48 12.36 -0.54
CA VAL A 141 -1.36 11.66 0.11
C VAL A 141 -1.70 10.19 0.35
N PHE A 142 -2.91 9.90 0.84
CA PHE A 142 -3.35 8.53 1.06
C PHE A 142 -3.41 7.74 -0.25
N ALA A 143 -4.04 8.29 -1.28
CA ALA A 143 -4.12 7.65 -2.60
C ALA A 143 -2.74 7.40 -3.21
N ALA A 144 -1.83 8.36 -3.06
CA ALA A 144 -0.44 8.20 -3.50
C ALA A 144 0.28 7.08 -2.74
N PHE A 145 -0.01 6.91 -1.45
CA PHE A 145 0.58 5.85 -0.66
C PHE A 145 0.05 4.46 -1.05
N VAL A 146 -1.25 4.36 -1.39
CA VAL A 146 -1.85 3.15 -1.98
C VAL A 146 -1.18 2.82 -3.33
N ASP A 147 -1.09 3.79 -4.24
CA ASP A 147 -0.48 3.65 -5.57
C ASP A 147 0.99 3.21 -5.49
N TYR A 148 1.74 3.81 -4.56
CA TYR A 148 3.13 3.43 -4.32
C TYR A 148 3.27 2.00 -3.75
N THR A 149 2.39 1.63 -2.84
CA THR A 149 2.36 0.29 -2.26
C THR A 149 2.04 -0.77 -3.31
N ASP A 150 1.04 -0.51 -4.15
CA ASP A 150 0.67 -1.39 -5.27
C ASP A 150 1.83 -1.57 -6.26
N HIS A 151 2.52 -0.49 -6.62
CA HIS A 151 3.73 -0.56 -7.43
C HIS A 151 4.80 -1.48 -6.82
N GLU A 152 5.06 -1.35 -5.52
CA GLU A 152 6.08 -2.17 -4.85
C GLU A 152 5.64 -3.64 -4.73
N ILE A 153 4.36 -3.91 -4.52
CA ILE A 153 3.79 -5.28 -4.58
C ILE A 153 3.98 -5.86 -5.98
N GLY A 154 3.70 -5.09 -7.02
CA GLY A 154 3.93 -5.51 -8.41
C GLY A 154 5.40 -5.88 -8.67
N ARG A 155 6.34 -5.11 -8.11
CA ARG A 155 7.77 -5.42 -8.17
C ARG A 155 8.12 -6.73 -7.44
N MET A 156 7.50 -7.00 -6.30
CA MET A 156 7.68 -8.27 -5.59
C MET A 156 7.13 -9.45 -6.40
N LEU A 157 5.92 -9.34 -6.95
CA LEU A 157 5.30 -10.38 -7.77
C LEU A 157 6.17 -10.70 -9.00
N LYS A 158 6.77 -9.69 -9.61
CA LYS A 158 7.71 -9.87 -10.73
C LYS A 158 8.91 -10.76 -10.38
N ALA A 159 9.30 -10.84 -9.11
CA ALA A 159 10.38 -11.75 -8.72
C ALA A 159 10.01 -13.22 -8.93
N PHE A 160 8.75 -13.59 -8.79
CA PHE A 160 8.28 -14.95 -9.10
C PHE A 160 8.29 -15.23 -10.60
N GLU A 161 7.97 -14.24 -11.44
CA GLU A 161 8.11 -14.34 -12.89
C GLU A 161 9.58 -14.56 -13.29
N GLU A 162 10.48 -13.74 -12.74
CA GLU A 162 11.93 -13.77 -13.01
C GLU A 162 12.60 -15.10 -12.64
N VAL A 163 12.01 -15.84 -11.69
CA VAL A 163 12.50 -17.19 -11.31
C VAL A 163 11.66 -18.32 -11.90
N GLY A 164 10.74 -18.03 -12.83
CA GLY A 164 9.91 -19.02 -13.53
C GLY A 164 8.89 -19.72 -12.63
N GLN A 165 8.38 -19.05 -11.59
CA GLN A 165 7.44 -19.63 -10.64
C GLN A 165 6.05 -18.98 -10.66
N ALA A 166 5.80 -17.97 -11.51
CA ALA A 166 4.52 -17.24 -11.53
C ALA A 166 3.32 -18.18 -11.73
N ASP A 167 3.40 -19.09 -12.71
CA ASP A 167 2.31 -20.03 -13.03
C ASP A 167 2.13 -21.14 -11.97
N ASN A 168 3.06 -21.29 -11.05
CA ASN A 168 3.02 -22.27 -9.96
C ASN A 168 2.97 -21.59 -8.58
N THR A 169 2.45 -20.38 -8.53
CA THR A 169 2.32 -19.59 -7.29
C THR A 169 0.88 -19.15 -7.09
N LEU A 170 0.29 -19.53 -5.97
CA LEU A 170 -1.00 -19.01 -5.55
C LEU A 170 -0.81 -17.70 -4.79
N VAL A 171 -1.50 -16.65 -5.24
CA VAL A 171 -1.43 -15.31 -4.64
C VAL A 171 -2.75 -14.99 -3.95
N PHE A 172 -2.67 -14.63 -2.67
CA PHE A 172 -3.78 -14.07 -1.91
C PHE A 172 -3.53 -12.60 -1.66
N TYR A 173 -4.48 -11.75 -2.04
CA TYR A 173 -4.51 -10.36 -1.64
C TYR A 173 -5.61 -10.17 -0.60
N ILE A 174 -5.24 -9.63 0.56
CA ILE A 174 -6.15 -9.37 1.68
C ILE A 174 -6.03 -7.88 2.01
N ALA A 175 -7.14 -7.12 1.86
CA ALA A 175 -7.24 -5.69 2.14
C ALA A 175 -8.05 -5.45 3.41
#